data_755c583a4e42dbf7af90b63a76ecac0a
#
_entry.id   755c583a4e42dbf7af90b63a76ecac0a
#
_cell.length_a   1.000
_cell.length_b   1.000
_cell.length_c   1.000
_cell.angle_alpha   90.00
_cell.angle_beta   90.00
_cell.angle_gamma   90.00
#
_symmetry.space_group_name_H-M   'P 1'
#
loop_
_entity.id
_entity.type
_entity.pdbx_description
1 polymer ?
#
loop_
_entity_poly.entity_id
_entity_poly.type
_entity_poly.pdbx_seq_one_letter_code
_entity_poly.pdbx_strand_id
1 'polypeptide(L)'
;MLRDSDRGPELLLVKRRSGDAFGDAYTFPGGVLDDDEYLARELCSGLDAEETDSLLGMKEGGLDYFNAAVRELFEETGVLLAQGDLEQIKEFRQELNDVNVTWPDLLRTHRLTIDCGSLHYFAHWITPTGLPKRWSTRFFLAEMPGGQKAVPDGREVTDSSWSTANEALDGGLNLPYPTRRTIESLAGLDSVEDLFGWARERQERGIPAIQPVLLTKDGKRRIMMPDVAD
;
A
#
# COMPACT_ATOMS: atom_id res chain seq x y z
N MET A 1 -1.23 -2.32 -5.76
CA MET A 1 -1.94 -2.07 -7.03
C MET A 1 -1.65 -3.23 -7.97
N LEU A 2 -2.67 -3.79 -8.58
CA LEU A 2 -2.64 -5.00 -9.41
C LEU A 2 -3.20 -4.73 -10.80
N ARG A 3 -2.77 -5.49 -11.79
CA ARG A 3 -3.44 -5.62 -13.09
C ARG A 3 -3.16 -7.00 -13.69
N ASP A 4 -4.08 -7.51 -14.48
CA ASP A 4 -3.82 -8.72 -15.25
C ASP A 4 -3.00 -8.42 -16.51
N SER A 5 -2.16 -9.38 -16.90
CA SER A 5 -1.39 -9.36 -18.13
C SER A 5 -1.26 -10.78 -18.71
N ASP A 6 -0.74 -10.88 -19.94
CA ASP A 6 -0.46 -12.18 -20.58
C ASP A 6 0.58 -13.03 -19.82
N ARG A 7 1.31 -12.42 -18.86
CA ARG A 7 2.31 -13.09 -18.01
C ARG A 7 1.75 -13.47 -16.63
N GLY A 8 0.49 -13.20 -16.36
CA GLY A 8 -0.17 -13.31 -15.06
C GLY A 8 -0.36 -11.95 -14.37
N PRO A 9 -0.80 -11.93 -13.11
CA PRO A 9 -1.04 -10.70 -12.38
C PRO A 9 0.27 -9.95 -12.11
N GLU A 10 0.28 -8.66 -12.43
CA GLU A 10 1.41 -7.77 -12.19
C GLU A 10 1.15 -6.86 -10.99
N LEU A 11 2.20 -6.62 -10.23
CA LEU A 11 2.27 -5.73 -9.07
C LEU A 11 2.91 -4.40 -9.47
N LEU A 12 2.34 -3.28 -9.04
CA LEU A 12 3.01 -1.98 -9.14
C LEU A 12 3.99 -1.83 -7.98
N LEU A 13 5.25 -1.63 -8.33
CA LEU A 13 6.33 -1.25 -7.41
C LEU A 13 6.84 0.13 -7.78
N VAL A 14 7.19 0.92 -6.78
CA VAL A 14 7.77 2.26 -6.95
C VAL A 14 9.17 2.31 -6.35
N LYS A 15 10.08 3.03 -7.00
CA LYS A 15 11.45 3.20 -6.52
C LYS A 15 11.54 4.45 -5.66
N ARG A 16 11.88 4.27 -4.39
CA ARG A 16 12.08 5.37 -3.43
C ARG A 16 13.31 6.20 -3.80
N ARG A 17 13.24 7.52 -3.57
CA ARG A 17 14.36 8.43 -3.82
C ARG A 17 15.56 8.07 -2.94
N SER A 18 16.77 8.23 -3.50
CA SER A 18 18.02 8.09 -2.74
C SER A 18 18.08 9.07 -1.58
N GLY A 19 18.48 8.58 -0.39
CA GLY A 19 18.59 9.40 0.82
C GLY A 19 17.40 9.31 1.77
N ASP A 20 16.27 8.78 1.32
CA ASP A 20 15.11 8.50 2.16
C ASP A 20 15.25 7.16 2.90
N ALA A 21 14.32 6.89 3.82
CA ALA A 21 14.19 5.57 4.42
C ALA A 21 13.94 4.55 3.30
N PHE A 22 14.81 3.53 3.19
CA PHE A 22 14.83 2.58 2.08
C PHE A 22 15.15 3.19 0.71
N GLY A 23 15.94 4.26 0.64
CA GLY A 23 16.34 4.90 -0.62
C GLY A 23 16.93 3.91 -1.61
N ASP A 24 16.65 4.10 -2.91
CA ASP A 24 16.95 3.20 -4.03
C ASP A 24 16.28 1.82 -3.97
N ALA A 25 15.41 1.56 -3.00
CA ALA A 25 14.64 0.33 -2.94
C ALA A 25 13.31 0.45 -3.69
N TYR A 26 12.85 -0.67 -4.22
CA TYR A 26 11.50 -0.82 -4.75
C TYR A 26 10.56 -1.30 -3.66
N THR A 27 9.46 -0.57 -3.47
CA THR A 27 8.42 -0.85 -2.48
C THR A 27 7.04 -0.80 -3.15
N PHE A 28 6.02 -1.26 -2.45
CA PHE A 28 4.65 -0.86 -2.81
C PHE A 28 4.47 0.64 -2.55
N PRO A 29 3.62 1.35 -3.33
CA PRO A 29 3.23 2.72 -3.01
C PRO A 29 2.67 2.80 -1.59
N GLY A 30 3.00 3.86 -0.86
CA GLY A 30 2.47 4.10 0.47
C GLY A 30 3.43 4.81 1.43
N GLY A 31 2.85 5.41 2.46
CA GLY A 31 3.54 6.18 3.48
C GLY A 31 2.91 6.06 4.86
N VAL A 32 2.78 7.16 5.57
CA VAL A 32 2.25 7.23 6.94
C VAL A 32 0.90 7.93 6.96
N LEU A 33 0.13 7.69 8.03
CA LEU A 33 -1.10 8.44 8.29
C LEU A 33 -0.76 9.91 8.55
N ASP A 34 -1.51 10.80 7.95
CA ASP A 34 -1.49 12.22 8.29
C ASP A 34 -2.43 12.53 9.45
N ASP A 35 -2.14 13.61 10.18
CA ASP A 35 -2.91 13.99 11.36
C ASP A 35 -4.38 14.39 11.03
N ASP A 36 -4.70 14.66 9.76
CA ASP A 36 -6.01 15.09 9.29
C ASP A 36 -6.76 14.02 8.46
N GLU A 37 -6.23 12.79 8.37
CA GLU A 37 -6.90 11.69 7.65
C GLU A 37 -8.35 11.49 8.10
N TYR A 38 -8.62 11.63 9.40
CA TYR A 38 -9.95 11.45 9.96
C TYR A 38 -11.01 12.44 9.39
N LEU A 39 -10.58 13.58 8.84
CA LEU A 39 -11.45 14.57 8.22
C LEU A 39 -12.02 14.13 6.86
N ALA A 40 -11.44 13.09 6.26
CA ALA A 40 -11.91 12.52 5.00
C ALA A 40 -12.80 11.28 5.19
N ARG A 41 -13.07 10.81 6.43
CA ARG A 41 -13.87 9.61 6.69
C ARG A 41 -15.26 9.68 6.07
N GLU A 42 -15.91 10.84 6.12
CA GLU A 42 -17.23 11.08 5.49
C GLU A 42 -17.22 11.04 3.97
N LEU A 43 -16.04 11.12 3.36
CA LEU A 43 -15.80 11.06 1.91
C LEU A 43 -15.38 9.67 1.44
N CYS A 44 -15.44 8.66 2.31
CA CYS A 44 -15.17 7.27 1.98
C CYS A 44 -16.46 6.53 1.65
N SER A 45 -16.39 5.59 0.73
CA SER A 45 -17.49 4.71 0.33
C SER A 45 -17.04 3.25 0.29
N GLY A 46 -18.02 2.34 0.30
CA GLY A 46 -17.80 0.89 0.16
C GLY A 46 -17.45 0.17 1.47
N LEU A 47 -16.94 0.87 2.47
CA LEU A 47 -16.68 0.37 3.82
C LEU A 47 -17.00 1.47 4.84
N ASP A 48 -17.47 1.07 6.00
CA ASP A 48 -17.68 1.99 7.13
C ASP A 48 -16.59 1.84 8.21
N ALA A 49 -16.68 2.68 9.26
CA ALA A 49 -15.70 2.70 10.34
C ALA A 49 -15.71 1.40 11.16
N GLU A 50 -16.87 0.80 11.43
CA GLU A 50 -17.01 -0.43 12.21
C GLU A 50 -16.42 -1.63 11.44
N GLU A 51 -16.71 -1.72 10.15
CA GLU A 51 -16.16 -2.74 9.26
C GLU A 51 -14.64 -2.66 9.20
N THR A 52 -14.09 -1.47 8.98
CA THR A 52 -12.62 -1.28 8.86
C THR A 52 -11.90 -1.49 10.19
N ASP A 53 -12.48 -1.07 11.30
CA ASP A 53 -11.95 -1.34 12.64
C ASP A 53 -11.90 -2.85 12.92
N SER A 54 -12.97 -3.57 12.57
CA SER A 54 -13.03 -5.03 12.68
C SER A 54 -11.98 -5.71 11.81
N LEU A 55 -11.87 -5.32 10.54
CA LEU A 55 -10.89 -5.89 9.59
C LEU A 55 -9.45 -5.71 10.06
N LEU A 56 -9.12 -4.54 10.62
CA LEU A 56 -7.78 -4.22 11.09
C LEU A 56 -7.50 -4.66 12.54
N GLY A 57 -8.51 -5.20 13.24
CA GLY A 57 -8.40 -5.56 14.65
C GLY A 57 -8.14 -4.35 15.56
N MET A 58 -8.76 -3.22 15.26
CA MET A 58 -8.60 -1.96 15.96
C MET A 58 -9.86 -1.61 16.76
N LYS A 59 -9.73 -0.70 17.71
CA LYS A 59 -10.88 -0.15 18.44
C LYS A 59 -11.55 0.99 17.69
N GLU A 60 -10.76 1.76 16.97
CA GLU A 60 -11.18 2.93 16.20
C GLU A 60 -10.08 3.34 15.20
N GLY A 61 -10.45 4.07 14.15
CA GLY A 61 -9.51 4.65 13.20
C GLY A 61 -9.10 3.73 12.05
N GLY A 62 -9.77 2.60 11.87
CA GLY A 62 -9.49 1.68 10.77
C GLY A 62 -9.63 2.33 9.41
N LEU A 63 -10.69 3.13 9.21
CA LEU A 63 -10.96 3.80 7.95
C LEU A 63 -9.86 4.78 7.52
N ASP A 64 -9.10 5.36 8.47
CA ASP A 64 -7.98 6.25 8.16
C ASP A 64 -6.86 5.53 7.40
N TYR A 65 -6.63 4.25 7.69
CA TYR A 65 -5.63 3.46 6.96
C TYR A 65 -6.03 3.17 5.51
N PHE A 66 -7.33 2.97 5.26
CA PHE A 66 -7.85 2.81 3.90
C PHE A 66 -7.75 4.13 3.13
N ASN A 67 -8.13 5.22 3.77
CA ASN A 67 -8.01 6.56 3.22
C ASN A 67 -6.56 6.92 2.89
N ALA A 68 -5.64 6.76 3.85
CA ALA A 68 -4.21 7.00 3.63
C ALA A 68 -3.63 6.14 2.51
N ALA A 69 -4.05 4.88 2.38
CA ALA A 69 -3.58 4.03 1.29
C ALA A 69 -3.97 4.59 -0.09
N VAL A 70 -5.17 5.18 -0.23
CA VAL A 70 -5.60 5.83 -1.48
C VAL A 70 -4.86 7.14 -1.69
N ARG A 71 -4.69 7.97 -0.66
CA ARG A 71 -3.95 9.24 -0.75
C ARG A 71 -2.50 9.02 -1.18
N GLU A 72 -1.79 8.17 -0.50
CA GLU A 72 -0.39 7.85 -0.79
C GLU A 72 -0.21 7.26 -2.20
N LEU A 73 -1.11 6.35 -2.59
CA LEU A 73 -1.12 5.83 -3.96
C LEU A 73 -1.26 6.98 -4.97
N PHE A 74 -2.16 7.92 -4.72
CA PHE A 74 -2.39 9.05 -5.60
C PHE A 74 -1.19 10.01 -5.62
N GLU A 75 -0.65 10.38 -4.48
CA GLU A 75 0.52 11.25 -4.36
C GLU A 75 1.74 10.68 -5.09
N GLU A 76 2.06 9.41 -4.86
CA GLU A 76 3.24 8.78 -5.42
C GLU A 76 3.10 8.37 -6.89
N THR A 77 1.88 7.99 -7.34
CA THR A 77 1.70 7.38 -8.66
C THR A 77 0.69 8.09 -9.58
N GLY A 78 -0.12 9.00 -9.05
CA GLY A 78 -1.21 9.64 -9.77
C GLY A 78 -2.42 8.74 -10.03
N VAL A 79 -2.45 7.53 -9.47
CA VAL A 79 -3.62 6.64 -9.56
C VAL A 79 -4.56 6.93 -8.40
N LEU A 80 -5.81 7.24 -8.70
CA LEU A 80 -6.83 7.61 -7.74
C LEU A 80 -7.97 6.59 -7.71
N LEU A 81 -8.18 5.97 -6.58
CA LEU A 81 -9.32 5.10 -6.30
C LEU A 81 -10.46 5.94 -5.71
N ALA A 82 -11.21 6.60 -6.58
CA ALA A 82 -12.33 7.45 -6.18
C ALA A 82 -13.44 7.47 -7.24
N GLN A 83 -14.62 7.84 -6.80
CA GLN A 83 -15.77 8.15 -7.64
C GLN A 83 -15.88 9.66 -7.81
N GLY A 84 -16.33 10.10 -8.98
CA GLY A 84 -16.48 11.52 -9.34
C GLY A 84 -15.94 11.81 -10.73
N ASP A 85 -15.77 13.10 -11.03
CA ASP A 85 -15.18 13.53 -12.29
C ASP A 85 -13.65 13.54 -12.17
N LEU A 86 -13.01 12.63 -12.87
CA LEU A 86 -11.56 12.44 -12.87
C LEU A 86 -10.88 12.97 -14.15
N GLU A 87 -11.55 13.78 -14.97
CA GLU A 87 -10.94 14.32 -16.20
C GLU A 87 -9.68 15.15 -15.91
N GLN A 88 -9.65 15.86 -14.77
CA GLN A 88 -8.53 16.71 -14.34
C GLN A 88 -7.67 16.06 -13.25
N ILE A 89 -7.56 14.74 -13.22
CA ILE A 89 -6.85 14.00 -12.18
C ILE A 89 -5.38 14.41 -12.02
N LYS A 90 -4.74 14.85 -13.09
CA LYS A 90 -3.33 15.31 -13.06
C LYS A 90 -3.19 16.63 -12.34
N GLU A 91 -4.13 17.53 -12.58
CA GLU A 91 -4.22 18.83 -11.93
C GLU A 91 -4.50 18.65 -10.44
N PHE A 92 -5.39 17.75 -10.06
CA PHE A 92 -5.67 17.41 -8.66
C PHE A 92 -4.42 16.94 -7.92
N ARG A 93 -3.62 16.07 -8.55
CA ARG A 93 -2.35 15.61 -7.97
C ARG A 93 -1.36 16.77 -7.82
N GLN A 94 -1.31 17.68 -8.78
CA GLN A 94 -0.43 18.84 -8.70
C GLN A 94 -0.84 19.78 -7.56
N GLU A 95 -2.15 20.06 -7.40
CA GLU A 95 -2.67 20.86 -6.29
C GLU A 95 -2.26 20.29 -4.94
N LEU A 96 -2.40 18.97 -4.75
CA LEU A 96 -2.03 18.27 -3.53
C LEU A 96 -0.52 18.36 -3.27
N ASN A 97 0.29 18.10 -4.28
CA ASN A 97 1.76 18.10 -4.18
C ASN A 97 2.36 19.51 -3.98
N ASP A 98 1.66 20.58 -4.35
CA ASP A 98 2.14 21.94 -4.18
C ASP A 98 1.88 22.54 -2.77
N VAL A 99 1.40 21.68 -1.84
CA VAL A 99 1.27 21.98 -0.39
C VAL A 99 0.25 23.08 -0.04
N ASN A 100 -0.62 23.47 -0.94
CA ASN A 100 -1.61 24.52 -0.70
C ASN A 100 -3.02 23.99 -0.40
N VAL A 101 -3.24 22.68 -0.59
CA VAL A 101 -4.55 22.04 -0.42
C VAL A 101 -4.35 20.79 0.41
N THR A 102 -5.17 20.60 1.45
CA THR A 102 -5.18 19.36 2.20
C THR A 102 -5.93 18.27 1.43
N TRP A 103 -5.63 17.01 1.72
CA TRP A 103 -6.34 15.89 1.09
C TRP A 103 -7.86 15.97 1.25
N PRO A 104 -8.42 16.20 2.45
CA PRO A 104 -9.86 16.37 2.61
C PRO A 104 -10.45 17.54 1.82
N ASP A 105 -9.72 18.66 1.72
CA ASP A 105 -10.20 19.85 0.99
C ASP A 105 -10.18 19.61 -0.53
N LEU A 106 -9.18 18.91 -1.06
CA LEU A 106 -9.13 18.50 -2.45
C LEU A 106 -10.36 17.64 -2.80
N LEU A 107 -10.64 16.63 -2.00
CA LEU A 107 -11.80 15.75 -2.21
C LEU A 107 -13.13 16.53 -2.20
N ARG A 108 -13.32 17.45 -1.25
CA ARG A 108 -14.52 18.28 -1.15
C ARG A 108 -14.64 19.24 -2.33
N THR A 109 -13.55 19.90 -2.69
CA THR A 109 -13.52 20.88 -3.81
C THR A 109 -13.92 20.22 -5.12
N HIS A 110 -13.38 19.05 -5.40
CA HIS A 110 -13.64 18.31 -6.64
C HIS A 110 -14.80 17.31 -6.54
N ARG A 111 -15.50 17.27 -5.40
CA ARG A 111 -16.64 16.37 -5.13
C ARG A 111 -16.30 14.91 -5.37
N LEU A 112 -15.14 14.51 -4.90
CA LEU A 112 -14.65 13.14 -5.01
C LEU A 112 -15.03 12.34 -3.77
N THR A 113 -15.36 11.08 -3.97
CA THR A 113 -15.61 10.10 -2.90
C THR A 113 -14.62 8.95 -3.05
N ILE A 114 -13.84 8.69 -2.02
CA ILE A 114 -12.83 7.62 -2.02
C ILE A 114 -13.53 6.27 -2.06
N ASP A 115 -13.07 5.37 -2.91
CA ASP A 115 -13.55 4.00 -3.00
C ASP A 115 -12.73 3.08 -2.09
N CYS A 116 -13.02 3.13 -0.79
CA CYS A 116 -12.38 2.25 0.20
C CYS A 116 -12.77 0.78 0.01
N GLY A 117 -13.93 0.50 -0.59
CA GLY A 117 -14.41 -0.86 -0.86
C GLY A 117 -13.58 -1.60 -1.91
N SER A 118 -12.82 -0.90 -2.74
CA SER A 118 -11.89 -1.50 -3.72
C SER A 118 -10.58 -1.99 -3.10
N LEU A 119 -10.34 -1.72 -1.81
CA LEU A 119 -9.13 -2.11 -1.10
C LEU A 119 -9.33 -3.41 -0.32
N HIS A 120 -8.51 -4.42 -0.60
CA HIS A 120 -8.50 -5.68 0.13
C HIS A 120 -7.29 -5.76 1.06
N TYR A 121 -7.52 -5.59 2.37
CA TYR A 121 -6.48 -5.74 3.39
C TYR A 121 -5.98 -7.18 3.44
N PHE A 122 -4.63 -7.42 3.43
CA PHE A 122 -4.13 -8.79 3.37
C PHE A 122 -2.90 -9.09 4.23
N ALA A 123 -2.19 -8.06 4.70
CA ALA A 123 -1.01 -8.27 5.53
C ALA A 123 -0.74 -7.11 6.48
N HIS A 124 -0.17 -7.41 7.65
CA HIS A 124 0.24 -6.43 8.66
C HIS A 124 1.67 -6.75 9.10
N TRP A 125 2.58 -5.79 8.89
CA TRP A 125 3.96 -5.91 9.30
C TRP A 125 4.31 -4.90 10.38
N ILE A 126 4.97 -5.36 11.43
CA ILE A 126 5.49 -4.50 12.50
C ILE A 126 7.02 -4.60 12.49
N THR A 127 7.68 -3.45 12.44
CA THR A 127 9.16 -3.42 12.50
C THR A 127 9.66 -4.10 13.77
N PRO A 128 10.74 -4.91 13.71
CA PRO A 128 11.33 -5.57 14.88
C PRO A 128 11.64 -4.61 16.02
N THR A 129 11.54 -5.10 17.24
CA THR A 129 12.06 -4.37 18.41
C THR A 129 13.59 -4.22 18.32
N GLY A 130 14.12 -3.12 18.86
CA GLY A 130 15.55 -2.83 18.83
C GLY A 130 16.05 -2.05 17.61
N LEU A 131 15.14 -1.65 16.70
CA LEU A 131 15.44 -0.68 15.66
C LEU A 131 15.01 0.74 16.07
N PRO A 132 15.77 1.79 15.67
CA PRO A 132 15.51 3.17 16.11
C PRO A 132 14.21 3.77 15.54
N LYS A 133 13.81 3.36 14.35
CA LYS A 133 12.52 3.71 13.75
C LYS A 133 11.70 2.44 13.57
N ARG A 134 10.44 2.51 13.92
CA ARG A 134 9.52 1.37 13.81
C ARG A 134 8.23 1.83 13.18
N TRP A 135 7.72 1.00 12.28
CA TRP A 135 6.46 1.19 11.58
C TRP A 135 5.53 0.00 11.84
N SER A 136 4.25 0.29 11.83
CA SER A 136 3.16 -0.69 11.82
C SER A 136 2.45 -0.52 10.48
N THR A 137 2.80 -1.35 9.50
CA THR A 137 2.43 -1.18 8.09
C THR A 137 1.37 -2.18 7.70
N ARG A 138 0.25 -1.71 7.19
CA ARG A 138 -0.83 -2.51 6.63
C ARG A 138 -0.75 -2.50 5.12
N PHE A 139 -0.99 -3.65 4.50
CA PHE A 139 -0.90 -3.83 3.06
C PHE A 139 -2.27 -4.15 2.48
N PHE A 140 -2.58 -3.51 1.38
CA PHE A 140 -3.84 -3.63 0.66
C PHE A 140 -3.59 -4.03 -0.78
N LEU A 141 -4.51 -4.82 -1.35
CA LEU A 141 -4.59 -5.07 -2.79
C LEU A 141 -5.71 -4.21 -3.37
N ALA A 142 -5.48 -3.67 -4.55
CA ALA A 142 -6.52 -3.02 -5.35
C ALA A 142 -6.20 -3.21 -6.83
N GLU A 143 -7.22 -3.28 -7.67
CA GLU A 143 -7.08 -3.37 -9.12
C GLU A 143 -6.83 -1.99 -9.73
N MET A 144 -6.00 -1.95 -10.78
CA MET A 144 -5.70 -0.73 -11.51
C MET A 144 -6.95 -0.23 -12.25
N PRO A 145 -7.44 0.98 -11.95
CA PRO A 145 -8.62 1.52 -12.63
C PRO A 145 -8.39 1.68 -14.14
N GLY A 146 -9.41 1.35 -14.93
CA GLY A 146 -9.36 1.55 -16.37
C GLY A 146 -9.11 3.01 -16.75
N GLY A 147 -8.28 3.25 -17.76
CA GLY A 147 -8.00 4.59 -18.30
C GLY A 147 -6.96 5.40 -17.52
N GLN A 148 -6.58 5.01 -16.31
CA GLN A 148 -5.52 5.66 -15.54
C GLN A 148 -4.14 5.06 -15.84
N LYS A 149 -3.07 5.77 -15.50
CA LYS A 149 -1.67 5.33 -15.64
C LYS A 149 -0.90 5.71 -14.39
N ALA A 150 -0.14 4.75 -13.85
CA ALA A 150 0.80 5.03 -12.79
C ALA A 150 2.02 5.79 -13.35
N VAL A 151 2.27 6.97 -12.80
CA VAL A 151 3.39 7.84 -13.17
C VAL A 151 4.05 8.31 -11.88
N PRO A 152 5.34 8.01 -11.64
CA PRO A 152 6.06 8.50 -10.47
C PRO A 152 5.96 10.01 -10.32
N ASP A 153 5.90 10.51 -9.08
CA ASP A 153 5.83 11.96 -8.80
C ASP A 153 7.16 12.67 -9.07
N GLY A 154 8.28 11.92 -9.13
CA GLY A 154 9.62 12.46 -9.31
C GLY A 154 10.19 13.17 -8.06
N ARG A 155 9.43 13.23 -6.97
CA ARG A 155 9.82 13.85 -5.69
C ARG A 155 10.21 12.78 -4.67
N GLU A 156 9.26 11.96 -4.24
CA GLU A 156 9.46 10.86 -3.29
C GLU A 156 9.78 9.56 -4.00
N VAL A 157 9.15 9.30 -5.14
CA VAL A 157 9.41 8.14 -5.97
C VAL A 157 9.92 8.56 -7.34
N THR A 158 10.96 7.88 -7.81
CA THR A 158 11.72 8.27 -9.02
C THR A 158 11.46 7.38 -10.20
N ASP A 159 10.90 6.18 -9.96
CA ASP A 159 10.61 5.18 -10.98
C ASP A 159 9.43 4.30 -10.55
N SER A 160 8.83 3.60 -11.50
CA SER A 160 7.80 2.61 -11.23
C SER A 160 7.95 1.41 -12.15
N SER A 161 7.63 0.22 -11.66
CA SER A 161 7.69 -1.03 -12.41
C SER A 161 6.43 -1.85 -12.20
N TRP A 162 5.88 -2.36 -13.30
CA TRP A 162 4.90 -3.41 -13.29
C TRP A 162 5.62 -4.74 -13.51
N SER A 163 5.51 -5.65 -12.57
CA SER A 163 6.21 -6.94 -12.59
C SER A 163 5.31 -8.02 -12.01
N THR A 164 5.35 -9.22 -12.55
CA THR A 164 4.79 -10.37 -11.85
C THR A 164 5.57 -10.61 -10.56
N ALA A 165 4.99 -11.35 -9.60
CA ALA A 165 5.67 -11.66 -8.34
C ALA A 165 7.04 -12.33 -8.59
N ASN A 166 7.11 -13.29 -9.51
CA ASN A 166 8.34 -13.99 -9.84
C ASN A 166 9.39 -13.06 -10.47
N GLU A 167 9.00 -12.22 -11.43
CA GLU A 167 9.90 -11.25 -12.04
C GLU A 167 10.48 -10.26 -11.01
N ALA A 168 9.65 -9.78 -10.07
CA ALA A 168 10.10 -8.87 -9.01
C ALA A 168 11.10 -9.55 -8.06
N LEU A 169 10.90 -10.85 -7.75
CA LEU A 169 11.77 -11.61 -6.86
C LEU A 169 13.11 -11.97 -7.50
N ASP A 170 13.11 -12.33 -8.79
CA ASP A 170 14.27 -12.81 -9.53
C ASP A 170 15.00 -11.70 -10.30
N GLY A 171 14.33 -10.57 -10.54
CA GLY A 171 14.81 -9.46 -11.39
C GLY A 171 15.93 -8.60 -10.77
N GLY A 172 16.46 -8.95 -9.61
CA GLY A 172 17.56 -8.21 -8.97
C GLY A 172 17.14 -6.86 -8.37
N LEU A 173 15.84 -6.61 -8.20
CA LEU A 173 15.35 -5.41 -7.53
C LEU A 173 15.81 -5.36 -6.07
N ASN A 174 16.23 -4.17 -5.61
CA ASN A 174 16.50 -3.94 -4.21
C ASN A 174 15.17 -3.87 -3.44
N LEU A 175 14.74 -5.00 -2.89
CA LEU A 175 13.48 -5.14 -2.15
C LEU A 175 13.75 -5.15 -0.65
N PRO A 176 13.16 -4.25 0.15
CA PRO A 176 13.15 -4.34 1.60
C PRO A 176 12.57 -5.69 2.06
N TYR A 177 13.01 -6.16 3.21
CA TYR A 177 12.60 -7.48 3.74
C TYR A 177 11.07 -7.67 3.78
N PRO A 178 10.27 -6.74 4.33
CA PRO A 178 8.81 -6.89 4.32
C PRO A 178 8.23 -6.93 2.90
N THR A 179 8.71 -6.07 2.00
CA THR A 179 8.26 -6.03 0.60
C THR A 179 8.52 -7.36 -0.09
N ARG A 180 9.76 -7.89 0.02
CA ARG A 180 10.10 -9.19 -0.56
C ARG A 180 9.21 -10.32 -0.04
N ARG A 181 9.05 -10.40 1.30
CA ARG A 181 8.21 -11.45 1.93
C ARG A 181 6.74 -11.32 1.55
N THR A 182 6.26 -10.10 1.40
CA THR A 182 4.89 -9.84 0.93
C THR A 182 4.71 -10.27 -0.51
N ILE A 183 5.66 -9.96 -1.42
CA ILE A 183 5.62 -10.44 -2.81
C ILE A 183 5.67 -11.97 -2.87
N GLU A 184 6.53 -12.61 -2.05
CA GLU A 184 6.59 -14.08 -1.97
C GLU A 184 5.24 -14.71 -1.60
N SER A 185 4.43 -14.06 -0.76
CA SER A 185 3.10 -14.54 -0.39
C SER A 185 2.04 -14.38 -1.49
N LEU A 186 2.30 -13.57 -2.51
CA LEU A 186 1.42 -13.36 -3.67
C LEU A 186 1.84 -14.24 -4.87
N ALA A 187 3.03 -14.85 -4.81
CA ALA A 187 3.52 -15.71 -5.89
C ALA A 187 2.69 -17.00 -6.00
N GLY A 188 2.45 -17.43 -7.25
CA GLY A 188 1.69 -18.66 -7.52
C GLY A 188 0.17 -18.49 -7.62
N LEU A 189 -0.32 -17.26 -7.55
CA LEU A 189 -1.72 -16.93 -7.88
C LEU A 189 -1.77 -16.44 -9.33
N ASP A 190 -2.77 -16.90 -10.10
CA ASP A 190 -2.75 -16.82 -11.55
C ASP A 190 -3.50 -15.62 -12.12
N SER A 191 -4.33 -14.95 -11.30
CA SER A 191 -5.11 -13.77 -11.71
C SER A 191 -5.29 -12.77 -10.57
N VAL A 192 -5.72 -11.55 -10.91
CA VAL A 192 -6.11 -10.53 -9.90
C VAL A 192 -7.28 -11.02 -9.06
N GLU A 193 -8.25 -11.74 -9.65
CA GLU A 193 -9.38 -12.29 -8.91
C GLU A 193 -8.94 -13.38 -7.90
N ASP A 194 -7.96 -14.23 -8.25
CA ASP A 194 -7.41 -15.20 -7.32
C ASP A 194 -6.71 -14.51 -6.14
N LEU A 195 -5.99 -13.41 -6.40
CA LEU A 195 -5.37 -12.58 -5.37
C LEU A 195 -6.42 -11.96 -4.42
N PHE A 196 -7.54 -11.48 -4.96
CA PHE A 196 -8.63 -10.96 -4.15
C PHE A 196 -9.34 -12.06 -3.36
N GLY A 197 -9.59 -13.22 -3.98
CA GLY A 197 -10.13 -14.40 -3.29
C GLY A 197 -9.26 -14.81 -2.11
N TRP A 198 -7.96 -14.91 -2.33
CA TRP A 198 -6.98 -15.22 -1.30
C TRP A 198 -6.96 -14.16 -0.17
N ALA A 199 -7.05 -12.86 -0.51
CA ALA A 199 -7.09 -11.80 0.49
C ALA A 199 -8.37 -11.87 1.33
N ARG A 200 -9.54 -12.09 0.72
CA ARG A 200 -10.82 -12.27 1.43
C ARG A 200 -10.79 -13.45 2.40
N GLU A 201 -10.29 -14.60 1.98
CA GLU A 201 -10.13 -15.77 2.88
C GLU A 201 -9.23 -15.47 4.09
N ARG A 202 -8.18 -14.68 3.90
CA ARG A 202 -7.31 -14.25 5.01
C ARG A 202 -8.03 -13.29 5.95
N GLN A 203 -8.82 -12.36 5.43
CA GLN A 203 -9.63 -11.45 6.24
C GLN A 203 -10.62 -12.22 7.13
N GLU A 204 -11.31 -13.22 6.58
CA GLU A 204 -12.26 -14.07 7.34
C GLU A 204 -11.57 -14.84 8.49
N ARG A 205 -10.32 -15.26 8.31
CA ARG A 205 -9.53 -15.93 9.35
C ARG A 205 -8.88 -14.99 10.35
N GLY A 206 -8.91 -13.67 10.06
CA GLY A 206 -8.14 -12.66 10.75
C GLY A 206 -6.68 -12.61 10.28
N ILE A 207 -6.14 -11.41 10.17
CA ILE A 207 -4.78 -11.16 9.70
C ILE A 207 -3.88 -10.82 10.88
N PRO A 208 -3.05 -11.78 11.35
CA PRO A 208 -2.13 -11.51 12.45
C PRO A 208 -1.01 -10.56 12.03
N ALA A 209 -0.58 -9.73 12.96
CA ALA A 209 0.58 -8.90 12.75
C ALA A 209 1.86 -9.74 12.68
N ILE A 210 2.65 -9.55 11.64
CA ILE A 210 3.95 -10.20 11.44
C ILE A 210 5.01 -9.27 12.01
N GLN A 211 5.64 -9.67 13.11
CA GLN A 211 6.75 -8.94 13.71
C GLN A 211 8.01 -9.80 13.68
N PRO A 212 8.90 -9.58 12.68
CA PRO A 212 10.17 -10.30 12.63
C PRO A 212 11.04 -10.03 13.86
N VAL A 213 11.98 -10.91 14.11
CA VAL A 213 12.97 -10.76 15.18
C VAL A 213 14.31 -10.27 14.62
N LEU A 214 15.01 -9.46 15.39
CA LEU A 214 16.35 -9.00 15.08
C LEU A 214 17.36 -9.89 15.81
N LEU A 215 18.02 -10.77 15.07
CA LEU A 215 19.05 -11.65 15.60
C LEU A 215 20.45 -11.08 15.30
N THR A 216 21.36 -11.21 16.27
CA THR A 216 22.77 -10.93 16.07
C THR A 216 23.51 -12.26 15.98
N LYS A 217 24.04 -12.59 14.81
CA LYS A 217 24.87 -13.77 14.59
C LYS A 217 26.21 -13.34 13.98
N ASP A 218 27.32 -13.76 14.56
CA ASP A 218 28.68 -13.41 14.13
C ASP A 218 28.91 -11.90 14.00
N GLY A 219 28.36 -11.11 14.96
CA GLY A 219 28.45 -9.65 14.98
C GLY A 219 27.60 -8.93 13.92
N LYS A 220 26.86 -9.66 13.09
CA LYS A 220 25.94 -9.09 12.07
C LYS A 220 24.50 -9.20 12.53
N ARG A 221 23.76 -8.10 12.40
CA ARG A 221 22.31 -8.08 12.63
C ARG A 221 21.58 -8.63 11.39
N ARG A 222 20.65 -9.53 11.63
CA ARG A 222 19.77 -10.12 10.58
C ARG A 222 18.32 -10.05 11.06
N ILE A 223 17.43 -9.69 10.15
CA ILE A 223 15.98 -9.76 10.33
C ILE A 223 15.52 -11.16 9.92
N MET A 224 14.83 -11.86 10.78
CA MET A 224 14.30 -13.20 10.51
C MET A 224 12.84 -13.28 10.95
N MET A 225 12.07 -14.13 10.27
CA MET A 225 10.73 -14.48 10.74
C MET A 225 10.86 -15.13 12.10
N PRO A 226 9.94 -14.85 13.05
CA PRO A 226 9.85 -15.65 14.26
C PRO A 226 9.59 -17.10 13.83
N ASP A 227 10.27 -18.05 14.52
CA ASP A 227 9.92 -19.46 14.35
C ASP A 227 8.44 -19.58 14.72
N VAL A 228 7.60 -19.89 13.74
CA VAL A 228 6.21 -20.24 14.00
C VAL A 228 6.30 -21.61 14.66
N ALA A 229 6.08 -21.67 15.96
CA ALA A 229 5.84 -22.94 16.61
C ALA A 229 4.59 -23.54 15.94
N ASP A 230 4.77 -24.71 15.33
CA ASP A 230 3.69 -25.52 14.73
C ASP A 230 2.59 -25.83 15.76
#